data_2f12e4f431d6dc4910eca4143bf20ab4
#
_entry.id   2f12e4f431d6dc4910eca4143bf20ab4
#
_cell.length_a   1.000
_cell.length_b   1.000
_cell.length_c   1.000
_cell.angle_alpha   90.00
_cell.angle_beta   90.00
_cell.angle_gamma   90.00
#
_symmetry.space_group_name_H-M   'P 1'
#
loop_
_entity.id
_entity.type
_entity.pdbx_description
1 polymer ?
#
loop_
_entity_poly.entity_id
_entity_poly.type
_entity_poly.pdbx_seq_one_letter_code
_entity_poly.pdbx_strand_id
1 'polypeptide(L)'
;MEWSKGGAENVDRCPACGATAFMPAYTRRDDLLSMPDTWEMPRCSSCASVFLAVRPDATSIHRAYEDYPTHHDGDADQGIPSGGIVGALIRGYLQQRFCLEVPGRTLRAGHLLFSLIEPFRLKLDRFGRHVHLKRGRRADLRLMDVGCGNGGFLSLAGRMGIQASGIDPDPKAAALAQRKGLDVRLGGFDLLAAEHERYDIVTMNQVVEHVFDQRELLSSCFGALKKDGLLWLAYPNPEALGLKVFGSAWCALHPPYHICLTTQAQMCRLLADAGFKDIKVHRRGTHARVPWRDSAAIAQAHGIALPSAGFRHLARWACDGLATLTPRWAEEVVITAVKP
;
A
#
# COMPACT_ATOMS: atom_id res chain seq x y z
N MET A 1 16.41 18.89 14.61
CA MET A 1 15.83 19.53 13.41
C MET A 1 14.44 20.01 13.77
N GLU A 2 14.10 21.25 13.53
CA GLU A 2 12.73 21.73 13.70
C GLU A 2 12.00 21.53 12.37
N TRP A 3 10.84 20.91 12.40
CA TRP A 3 9.97 20.81 11.25
C TRP A 3 9.25 22.16 11.05
N SER A 4 9.27 22.69 9.80
CA SER A 4 8.74 24.03 9.48
C SER A 4 7.24 24.20 9.75
N LYS A 5 6.47 23.09 9.83
CA LYS A 5 5.02 23.11 10.05
C LYS A 5 4.59 22.74 11.49
N GLY A 6 5.51 22.44 12.41
CA GLY A 6 5.10 22.15 13.79
C GLY A 6 6.08 21.37 14.63
N GLY A 7 5.57 20.69 15.66
CA GLY A 7 6.37 19.88 16.55
C GLY A 7 6.96 18.66 15.87
N ALA A 8 8.16 18.27 16.29
CA ALA A 8 8.82 17.05 15.83
C ALA A 8 9.43 16.32 17.03
N GLU A 9 9.55 15.01 16.92
CA GLU A 9 10.13 14.16 17.94
C GLU A 9 11.29 13.31 17.39
N ASN A 10 12.30 13.06 18.24
CA ASN A 10 13.40 12.15 17.91
C ASN A 10 12.93 10.68 18.05
N VAL A 11 13.43 9.82 17.17
CA VAL A 11 13.14 8.40 17.16
C VAL A 11 14.38 7.62 17.56
N ASP A 12 14.49 7.27 18.85
CA ASP A 12 15.66 6.62 19.44
C ASP A 12 15.64 5.09 19.29
N ARG A 13 14.53 4.52 18.82
CA ARG A 13 14.35 3.08 18.60
C ARG A 13 13.67 2.83 17.27
N CYS A 14 14.09 1.79 16.57
CA CYS A 14 13.43 1.35 15.34
C CYS A 14 11.94 1.07 15.59
N PRO A 15 10.99 1.76 14.92
CA PRO A 15 9.56 1.57 15.15
C PRO A 15 9.09 0.13 14.86
N ALA A 16 9.78 -0.57 13.92
CA ALA A 16 9.40 -1.91 13.53
C ALA A 16 9.85 -3.00 14.52
N CYS A 17 11.05 -2.88 15.15
CA CYS A 17 11.60 -3.97 15.97
C CYS A 17 12.08 -3.54 17.36
N GLY A 18 12.08 -2.24 17.67
CA GLY A 18 12.51 -1.71 18.97
C GLY A 18 14.03 -1.61 19.19
N ALA A 19 14.85 -2.03 18.23
CA ALA A 19 16.32 -1.96 18.33
C ALA A 19 16.82 -0.52 18.33
N THR A 20 17.92 -0.26 19.04
CA THR A 20 18.53 1.08 19.17
C THR A 20 19.72 1.30 18.21
N ALA A 21 20.22 0.24 17.56
CA ALA A 21 21.31 0.34 16.61
C ALA A 21 20.79 0.56 15.19
N PHE A 22 21.20 1.65 14.57
CA PHE A 22 20.88 1.98 13.17
C PHE A 22 22.01 2.79 12.52
N MET A 23 22.06 2.78 11.21
CA MET A 23 23.09 3.43 10.40
C MET A 23 22.46 4.49 9.50
N PRO A 24 23.15 5.62 9.25
CA PRO A 24 22.74 6.56 8.22
C PRO A 24 22.52 5.84 6.88
N ALA A 25 21.45 6.17 6.18
CA ALA A 25 21.13 5.51 4.91
C ALA A 25 20.68 6.50 3.83
N TYR A 26 19.66 7.30 4.10
CA TYR A 26 19.11 8.23 3.12
C TYR A 26 18.84 9.58 3.75
N THR A 27 18.94 10.62 2.91
CA THR A 27 18.55 11.99 3.25
C THR A 27 17.68 12.50 2.12
N ARG A 28 16.54 13.08 2.46
CA ARG A 28 15.55 13.48 1.46
C ARG A 28 14.73 14.69 1.89
N ARG A 29 14.32 15.50 0.91
CA ARG A 29 13.26 16.53 1.05
C ARG A 29 11.91 15.96 0.67
N ASP A 30 10.83 16.62 1.10
CA ASP A 30 9.50 16.34 0.57
C ASP A 30 9.39 16.88 -0.86
N ASP A 31 9.18 15.98 -1.81
CA ASP A 31 9.07 16.34 -3.22
C ASP A 31 7.61 16.48 -3.68
N LEU A 32 6.66 16.04 -2.87
CA LEU A 32 5.25 16.06 -3.24
C LEU A 32 4.62 17.45 -3.00
N LEU A 33 4.90 18.02 -1.84
CA LEU A 33 4.34 19.31 -1.41
C LEU A 33 5.40 20.41 -1.30
N SER A 34 6.60 20.17 -1.86
CA SER A 34 7.70 21.12 -1.91
C SER A 34 8.06 21.74 -0.54
N MET A 35 7.95 20.96 0.54
CA MET A 35 8.35 21.41 1.87
C MET A 35 9.86 21.60 1.96
N PRO A 36 10.33 22.65 2.65
CA PRO A 36 11.75 22.97 2.70
C PRO A 36 12.59 21.99 3.53
N ASP A 37 11.92 21.18 4.35
CA ASP A 37 12.56 20.33 5.34
C ASP A 37 13.32 19.17 4.72
N THR A 38 14.45 18.83 5.30
CA THR A 38 15.27 17.69 4.90
C THR A 38 15.23 16.63 6.00
N TRP A 39 14.87 15.41 5.62
CA TRP A 39 14.63 14.31 6.54
C TRP A 39 15.72 13.25 6.43
N GLU A 40 16.25 12.83 7.56
CA GLU A 40 17.17 11.69 7.65
C GLU A 40 16.39 10.42 7.88
N MET A 41 16.68 9.40 7.06
CA MET A 41 16.04 8.09 7.12
C MET A 41 17.09 7.00 7.30
N PRO A 42 17.47 6.69 8.55
CA PRO A 42 18.41 5.62 8.85
C PRO A 42 17.83 4.25 8.55
N ARG A 43 18.73 3.28 8.43
CA ARG A 43 18.42 1.86 8.32
C ARG A 43 18.71 1.16 9.64
N CYS A 44 17.75 0.43 10.19
CA CYS A 44 17.93 -0.39 11.37
C CYS A 44 18.96 -1.50 11.13
N SER A 45 19.93 -1.65 12.03
CA SER A 45 20.96 -2.69 11.94
C SER A 45 20.41 -4.09 12.21
N SER A 46 19.28 -4.22 12.94
CA SER A 46 18.70 -5.51 13.33
C SER A 46 17.69 -6.03 12.31
N CYS A 47 16.77 -5.22 11.82
CA CYS A 47 15.68 -5.66 10.92
C CYS A 47 15.75 -5.05 9.53
N ALA A 48 16.72 -4.17 9.24
CA ALA A 48 16.93 -3.46 7.98
C ALA A 48 15.77 -2.54 7.52
N SER A 49 14.77 -2.30 8.36
CA SER A 49 13.70 -1.33 8.10
C SER A 49 14.28 0.08 8.03
N VAL A 50 13.68 0.95 7.21
CA VAL A 50 14.08 2.34 7.02
C VAL A 50 13.01 3.22 7.67
N PHE A 51 13.41 4.21 8.48
CA PHE A 51 12.48 5.03 9.22
C PHE A 51 12.98 6.47 9.38
N LEU A 52 12.13 7.39 9.77
CA LEU A 52 12.52 8.78 10.06
C LEU A 52 13.27 8.85 11.39
N ALA A 53 14.49 9.45 11.39
CA ALA A 53 15.26 9.71 12.63
C ALA A 53 14.60 10.79 13.49
N VAL A 54 14.01 11.78 12.82
CA VAL A 54 13.14 12.80 13.40
C VAL A 54 11.85 12.75 12.60
N ARG A 55 10.70 12.77 13.27
CA ARG A 55 9.40 12.73 12.60
C ARG A 55 8.47 13.81 13.17
N PRO A 56 7.47 14.28 12.40
CA PRO A 56 6.39 15.08 12.97
C PRO A 56 5.79 14.35 14.17
N ASP A 57 5.43 15.07 15.22
CA ASP A 57 4.71 14.49 16.35
C ASP A 57 3.21 14.29 16.04
N ALA A 58 2.50 13.59 16.94
CA ALA A 58 1.08 13.28 16.76
C ALA A 58 0.20 14.53 16.65
N THR A 59 0.65 15.68 17.19
CA THR A 59 -0.11 16.95 17.18
C THR A 59 0.10 17.75 15.89
N SER A 60 1.15 17.46 15.13
CA SER A 60 1.57 18.24 13.96
C SER A 60 1.45 17.49 12.63
N ILE A 61 1.50 16.14 12.65
CA ILE A 61 1.52 15.30 11.44
C ILE A 61 0.34 15.60 10.48
N HIS A 62 -0.82 15.97 10.99
CA HIS A 62 -2.00 16.30 10.17
C HIS A 62 -1.71 17.44 9.19
N ARG A 63 -0.78 18.36 9.52
CA ARG A 63 -0.39 19.48 8.65
C ARG A 63 0.37 19.03 7.41
N ALA A 64 0.97 17.84 7.43
CA ALA A 64 1.56 17.26 6.24
C ALA A 64 0.49 16.89 5.18
N TYR A 65 -0.73 16.57 5.64
CA TYR A 65 -1.81 16.09 4.77
C TYR A 65 -2.76 17.17 4.26
N GLU A 66 -2.54 18.47 4.57
CA GLU A 66 -3.45 19.57 4.17
C GLU A 66 -3.71 19.63 2.66
N ASP A 67 -2.68 19.34 1.82
CA ASP A 67 -2.74 19.35 0.36
C ASP A 67 -2.42 17.98 -0.26
N TYR A 68 -2.69 16.90 0.45
CA TYR A 68 -2.33 15.55 0.01
C TYR A 68 -3.18 15.07 -1.20
N PRO A 69 -2.59 14.30 -2.14
CA PRO A 69 -3.24 13.94 -3.42
C PRO A 69 -4.53 13.11 -3.32
N THR A 70 -4.84 12.52 -2.16
CA THR A 70 -6.11 11.78 -1.94
C THR A 70 -7.36 12.65 -2.08
N HIS A 71 -7.20 13.98 -2.12
CA HIS A 71 -8.28 14.95 -2.27
C HIS A 71 -8.88 15.01 -3.70
N HIS A 72 -8.29 14.33 -4.68
CA HIS A 72 -8.79 14.35 -6.05
C HIS A 72 -9.81 13.24 -6.31
N ASP A 73 -10.84 13.58 -7.10
CA ASP A 73 -11.82 12.62 -7.60
C ASP A 73 -11.12 11.68 -8.59
N GLY A 74 -10.77 10.48 -8.10
CA GLY A 74 -10.30 9.38 -8.93
C GLY A 74 -11.42 8.36 -9.11
N ASP A 75 -11.67 7.94 -10.35
CA ASP A 75 -12.62 6.87 -10.63
C ASP A 75 -12.16 5.54 -10.06
N ALA A 76 -13.10 4.74 -9.53
CA ALA A 76 -12.86 3.36 -9.06
C ALA A 76 -12.28 2.45 -10.16
N ASP A 77 -12.46 2.83 -11.43
CA ASP A 77 -11.97 2.11 -12.60
C ASP A 77 -10.54 2.51 -13.03
N GLN A 78 -9.83 3.36 -12.26
CA GLN A 78 -8.45 3.73 -12.55
C GLN A 78 -7.57 2.47 -12.61
N GLY A 79 -7.07 2.18 -13.80
CA GLY A 79 -6.23 1.02 -14.09
C GLY A 79 -6.91 -0.12 -14.86
N ILE A 80 -8.24 -0.09 -15.04
CA ILE A 80 -8.94 -1.00 -15.95
C ILE A 80 -9.06 -0.32 -17.33
N PRO A 81 -8.42 -0.84 -18.38
CA PRO A 81 -8.54 -0.24 -19.71
C PRO A 81 -10.00 -0.21 -20.17
N SER A 82 -10.49 0.98 -20.53
CA SER A 82 -11.90 1.20 -20.90
C SER A 82 -12.27 0.65 -22.28
N GLY A 83 -11.31 0.45 -23.18
CA GLY A 83 -11.56 0.05 -24.57
C GLY A 83 -10.69 -1.10 -25.09
N GLY A 84 -11.01 -1.54 -26.31
CA GLY A 84 -10.25 -2.55 -27.05
C GLY A 84 -10.41 -3.99 -26.55
N ILE A 85 -9.79 -4.90 -27.28
CA ILE A 85 -9.81 -6.35 -26.99
C ILE A 85 -9.12 -6.67 -25.66
N VAL A 86 -7.99 -6.03 -25.37
CA VAL A 86 -7.23 -6.24 -24.13
C VAL A 86 -8.07 -5.84 -22.91
N GLY A 87 -8.73 -4.70 -22.97
CA GLY A 87 -9.65 -4.27 -21.92
C GLY A 87 -10.81 -5.25 -21.71
N ALA A 88 -11.39 -5.76 -22.80
CA ALA A 88 -12.45 -6.76 -22.71
C ALA A 88 -11.98 -8.10 -22.11
N LEU A 89 -10.74 -8.52 -22.37
CA LEU A 89 -10.11 -9.70 -21.76
C LEU A 89 -9.85 -9.47 -20.27
N ILE A 90 -9.30 -8.30 -19.88
CA ILE A 90 -9.07 -7.94 -18.47
C ILE A 90 -10.40 -7.95 -17.71
N ARG A 91 -11.44 -7.30 -18.23
CA ARG A 91 -12.78 -7.33 -17.62
C ARG A 91 -13.32 -8.74 -17.47
N GLY A 92 -13.15 -9.59 -18.50
CA GLY A 92 -13.53 -11.00 -18.43
C GLY A 92 -12.79 -11.77 -17.34
N TYR A 93 -11.50 -11.49 -17.12
CA TYR A 93 -10.73 -12.06 -16.01
C TYR A 93 -11.29 -11.61 -14.65
N LEU A 94 -11.42 -10.30 -14.46
CA LEU A 94 -11.88 -9.71 -13.19
C LEU A 94 -13.30 -10.17 -12.83
N GLN A 95 -14.20 -10.25 -13.81
CA GLN A 95 -15.56 -10.75 -13.61
C GLN A 95 -15.58 -12.22 -13.16
N GLN A 96 -14.75 -13.08 -13.75
CA GLN A 96 -14.75 -14.48 -13.39
C GLN A 96 -13.96 -14.77 -12.10
N ARG A 97 -12.86 -14.04 -11.88
CA ARG A 97 -11.98 -14.24 -10.73
C ARG A 97 -12.53 -13.62 -9.46
N PHE A 98 -13.03 -12.38 -9.57
CA PHE A 98 -13.47 -11.57 -8.43
C PHE A 98 -14.99 -11.30 -8.44
N CYS A 99 -15.71 -11.77 -9.45
CA CYS A 99 -17.09 -11.42 -9.76
C CYS A 99 -17.34 -9.92 -9.84
N LEU A 100 -16.32 -9.20 -10.22
CA LEU A 100 -16.38 -7.77 -10.38
C LEU A 100 -17.22 -7.40 -11.61
N GLU A 101 -18.30 -6.68 -11.37
CA GLU A 101 -19.10 -6.11 -12.45
C GLU A 101 -18.40 -4.85 -12.99
N VAL A 102 -17.93 -4.94 -14.23
CA VAL A 102 -17.24 -3.83 -14.91
C VAL A 102 -18.03 -3.44 -16.16
N PRO A 103 -18.39 -2.18 -16.33
CA PRO A 103 -19.09 -1.72 -17.53
C PRO A 103 -18.29 -2.00 -18.81
N GLY A 104 -19.02 -2.36 -19.88
CA GLY A 104 -18.46 -2.58 -21.19
C GLY A 104 -18.33 -4.05 -21.60
N ARG A 105 -17.81 -4.26 -22.83
CA ARG A 105 -17.64 -5.61 -23.39
C ARG A 105 -16.69 -6.46 -22.54
N THR A 106 -17.08 -7.69 -22.23
CA THR A 106 -16.27 -8.68 -21.52
C THR A 106 -16.01 -9.89 -22.41
N LEU A 107 -14.79 -10.43 -22.37
CA LEU A 107 -14.41 -11.66 -23.07
C LEU A 107 -13.99 -12.72 -22.05
N ARG A 108 -14.79 -13.78 -21.90
CA ARG A 108 -14.54 -14.88 -20.96
C ARG A 108 -13.17 -15.56 -21.17
N ALA A 109 -12.66 -15.56 -22.41
CA ALA A 109 -11.32 -16.04 -22.75
C ALA A 109 -10.22 -15.35 -21.93
N GLY A 110 -10.45 -14.13 -21.43
CA GLY A 110 -9.52 -13.40 -20.57
C GLY A 110 -9.18 -14.13 -19.28
N HIS A 111 -10.15 -14.87 -18.71
CA HIS A 111 -9.88 -15.66 -17.52
C HIS A 111 -8.86 -16.77 -17.78
N LEU A 112 -9.04 -17.54 -18.86
CA LEU A 112 -8.10 -18.58 -19.26
C LEU A 112 -6.73 -17.99 -19.59
N LEU A 113 -6.69 -16.95 -20.44
CA LEU A 113 -5.46 -16.31 -20.89
C LEU A 113 -4.62 -15.78 -19.71
N PHE A 114 -5.20 -14.95 -18.87
CA PHE A 114 -4.46 -14.34 -17.75
C PHE A 114 -4.18 -15.32 -16.61
N SER A 115 -4.93 -16.39 -16.47
CA SER A 115 -4.58 -17.47 -15.53
C SER A 115 -3.30 -18.20 -15.92
N LEU A 116 -2.99 -18.28 -17.23
CA LEU A 116 -1.79 -18.92 -17.76
C LEU A 116 -0.58 -17.98 -17.79
N ILE A 117 -0.79 -16.66 -17.93
CA ILE A 117 0.30 -15.68 -18.04
C ILE A 117 0.54 -15.04 -16.67
N GLU A 118 1.42 -15.67 -15.90
CA GLU A 118 1.65 -15.35 -14.48
C GLU A 118 1.93 -13.87 -14.17
N PRO A 119 2.79 -13.13 -14.92
CA PRO A 119 3.06 -11.72 -14.63
C PRO A 119 1.81 -10.84 -14.63
N PHE A 120 0.89 -11.10 -15.55
CA PHE A 120 -0.38 -10.37 -15.66
C PHE A 120 -1.38 -10.84 -14.60
N ARG A 121 -1.45 -12.15 -14.35
CA ARG A 121 -2.27 -12.71 -13.28
C ARG A 121 -1.94 -12.08 -11.94
N LEU A 122 -0.66 -12.02 -11.56
CA LEU A 122 -0.20 -11.42 -10.31
C LEU A 122 -0.60 -9.94 -10.20
N LYS A 123 -0.48 -9.19 -11.31
CA LYS A 123 -0.91 -7.80 -11.36
C LYS A 123 -2.42 -7.64 -11.16
N LEU A 124 -3.22 -8.48 -11.81
CA LEU A 124 -4.68 -8.42 -11.71
C LEU A 124 -5.20 -8.95 -10.36
N ASP A 125 -4.56 -9.98 -9.80
CA ASP A 125 -4.89 -10.49 -8.46
C ASP A 125 -4.62 -9.44 -7.38
N ARG A 126 -3.53 -8.67 -7.52
CA ARG A 126 -3.25 -7.53 -6.64
C ARG A 126 -4.31 -6.44 -6.75
N PHE A 127 -4.81 -6.15 -7.95
CA PHE A 127 -5.87 -5.18 -8.18
C PHE A 127 -7.15 -5.54 -7.40
N GLY A 128 -7.54 -6.82 -7.40
CA GLY A 128 -8.63 -7.36 -6.59
C GLY A 128 -8.25 -7.63 -5.12
N ARG A 129 -7.10 -7.13 -4.66
CA ARG A 129 -6.55 -7.36 -3.31
C ARG A 129 -6.56 -8.83 -2.89
N HIS A 130 -6.34 -9.74 -3.83
CA HIS A 130 -6.34 -11.20 -3.61
C HIS A 130 -7.61 -11.75 -2.94
N VAL A 131 -8.71 -10.99 -2.95
CA VAL A 131 -9.99 -11.38 -2.36
C VAL A 131 -10.69 -12.39 -3.29
N HIS A 132 -10.29 -13.66 -3.18
CA HIS A 132 -10.86 -14.75 -3.96
C HIS A 132 -12.11 -15.30 -3.25
N LEU A 133 -13.27 -14.85 -3.67
CA LEU A 133 -14.51 -15.20 -3.03
C LEU A 133 -15.13 -16.48 -3.65
N LYS A 134 -15.57 -17.40 -2.82
CA LYS A 134 -16.40 -18.51 -3.27
C LYS A 134 -17.76 -17.96 -3.73
N ARG A 135 -18.24 -18.39 -4.93
CA ARG A 135 -19.58 -18.04 -5.43
C ARG A 135 -20.63 -18.44 -4.39
N GLY A 136 -21.55 -17.54 -4.03
CA GLY A 136 -22.71 -17.82 -3.20
C GLY A 136 -22.71 -17.25 -1.78
N ARG A 137 -21.59 -16.71 -1.25
CA ARG A 137 -21.53 -16.17 0.13
C ARG A 137 -21.11 -14.69 0.21
N ARG A 138 -21.29 -13.90 -0.85
CA ARG A 138 -20.72 -12.55 -0.94
C ARG A 138 -21.52 -11.48 -0.24
N ALA A 139 -22.83 -11.54 -0.37
CA ALA A 139 -23.71 -10.54 0.23
C ALA A 139 -23.62 -10.49 1.76
N ASP A 140 -23.12 -11.58 2.36
CA ASP A 140 -22.92 -11.68 3.81
C ASP A 140 -21.51 -11.26 4.26
N LEU A 141 -20.58 -11.05 3.31
CA LEU A 141 -19.21 -10.67 3.66
C LEU A 141 -19.12 -9.19 3.99
N ARG A 142 -18.48 -8.90 5.11
CA ARG A 142 -18.19 -7.53 5.56
C ARG A 142 -16.71 -7.24 5.40
N LEU A 143 -16.41 -6.15 4.71
CA LEU A 143 -15.04 -5.66 4.49
C LEU A 143 -14.86 -4.31 5.14
N MET A 144 -13.72 -4.13 5.83
CA MET A 144 -13.21 -2.85 6.29
C MET A 144 -11.95 -2.48 5.50
N ASP A 145 -11.94 -1.31 4.89
CA ASP A 145 -10.75 -0.71 4.26
C ASP A 145 -10.18 0.39 5.16
N VAL A 146 -9.01 0.14 5.73
CA VAL A 146 -8.30 1.10 6.59
C VAL A 146 -7.47 2.03 5.72
N GLY A 147 -7.64 3.36 5.87
CA GLY A 147 -7.06 4.34 4.98
C GLY A 147 -7.69 4.25 3.58
N CYS A 148 -9.03 4.31 3.54
CA CYS A 148 -9.79 4.07 2.30
C CYS A 148 -9.72 5.23 1.28
N GLY A 149 -9.16 6.38 1.67
CA GLY A 149 -9.09 7.57 0.85
C GLY A 149 -10.46 8.01 0.33
N ASN A 150 -10.52 8.37 -0.94
CA ASN A 150 -11.76 8.76 -1.63
C ASN A 150 -12.73 7.58 -1.94
N GLY A 151 -12.50 6.40 -1.36
CA GLY A 151 -13.38 5.24 -1.47
C GLY A 151 -13.25 4.43 -2.76
N GLY A 152 -12.19 4.60 -3.54
CA GLY A 152 -12.02 3.90 -4.82
C GLY A 152 -12.11 2.37 -4.69
N PHE A 153 -11.47 1.78 -3.67
CA PHE A 153 -11.57 0.33 -3.46
C PHE A 153 -12.91 -0.09 -2.85
N LEU A 154 -13.54 0.74 -2.02
CA LEU A 154 -14.87 0.45 -1.48
C LEU A 154 -15.91 0.32 -2.60
N SER A 155 -15.89 1.24 -3.59
CA SER A 155 -16.71 1.13 -4.79
C SER A 155 -16.46 -0.18 -5.55
N LEU A 156 -15.20 -0.58 -5.67
CA LEU A 156 -14.82 -1.84 -6.31
C LEU A 156 -15.35 -3.05 -5.54
N ALA A 157 -15.18 -3.07 -4.22
CA ALA A 157 -15.66 -4.13 -3.35
C ALA A 157 -17.20 -4.26 -3.37
N GLY A 158 -17.92 -3.13 -3.38
CA GLY A 158 -19.38 -3.12 -3.55
C GLY A 158 -19.81 -3.75 -4.88
N ARG A 159 -19.11 -3.46 -5.97
CA ARG A 159 -19.33 -4.10 -7.29
C ARG A 159 -18.95 -5.58 -7.33
N MET A 160 -18.13 -6.06 -6.39
CA MET A 160 -17.90 -7.49 -6.16
C MET A 160 -19.02 -8.13 -5.33
N GLY A 161 -20.02 -7.37 -4.86
CA GLY A 161 -21.12 -7.81 -4.01
C GLY A 161 -20.76 -7.94 -2.53
N ILE A 162 -19.73 -7.22 -2.04
CA ILE A 162 -19.28 -7.24 -0.66
C ILE A 162 -19.85 -6.01 0.07
N GLN A 163 -20.28 -6.16 1.33
CA GLN A 163 -20.62 -5.05 2.20
C GLN A 163 -19.32 -4.38 2.67
N ALA A 164 -18.93 -3.29 1.99
CA ALA A 164 -17.68 -2.60 2.25
C ALA A 164 -17.91 -1.30 3.03
N SER A 165 -17.15 -1.11 4.09
CA SER A 165 -17.03 0.14 4.86
C SER A 165 -15.56 0.55 4.96
N GLY A 166 -15.31 1.83 5.25
CA GLY A 166 -13.96 2.35 5.34
C GLY A 166 -13.76 3.31 6.50
N ILE A 167 -12.51 3.51 6.87
CA ILE A 167 -12.06 4.58 7.75
C ILE A 167 -10.92 5.33 7.09
N ASP A 168 -10.93 6.66 7.24
CA ASP A 168 -9.83 7.50 6.77
C ASP A 168 -9.68 8.72 7.69
N PRO A 169 -8.45 9.07 8.12
CA PRO A 169 -8.22 10.22 8.98
C PRO A 169 -8.31 11.57 8.25
N ASP A 170 -8.27 11.56 6.91
CA ASP A 170 -8.36 12.77 6.10
C ASP A 170 -9.83 13.19 5.90
N PRO A 171 -10.25 14.35 6.46
CA PRO A 171 -11.64 14.80 6.36
C PRO A 171 -12.08 15.10 4.92
N LYS A 172 -11.16 15.54 4.06
CA LYS A 172 -11.48 15.84 2.66
C LYS A 172 -11.72 14.54 1.87
N ALA A 173 -10.86 13.54 2.06
CA ALA A 173 -11.01 12.23 1.43
C ALA A 173 -12.27 11.50 1.92
N ALA A 174 -12.50 11.47 3.24
CA ALA A 174 -13.69 10.86 3.82
C ALA A 174 -14.98 11.51 3.33
N ALA A 175 -15.05 12.86 3.30
CA ALA A 175 -16.21 13.59 2.79
C ALA A 175 -16.45 13.31 1.29
N LEU A 176 -15.37 13.13 0.50
CA LEU A 176 -15.49 12.79 -0.91
C LEU A 176 -16.11 11.40 -1.10
N ALA A 177 -15.64 10.42 -0.33
CA ALA A 177 -16.17 9.06 -0.34
C ALA A 177 -17.65 9.02 0.11
N GLN A 178 -18.00 9.76 1.17
CA GLN A 178 -19.38 9.88 1.67
C GLN A 178 -20.32 10.50 0.64
N ARG A 179 -19.86 11.52 -0.11
CA ARG A 179 -20.64 12.10 -1.23
C ARG A 179 -20.93 11.11 -2.35
N LYS A 180 -20.08 10.08 -2.52
CA LYS A 180 -20.32 8.97 -3.46
C LYS A 180 -21.30 7.91 -2.88
N GLY A 181 -21.86 8.13 -1.70
CA GLY A 181 -22.76 7.18 -1.02
C GLY A 181 -22.06 6.00 -0.37
N LEU A 182 -20.74 6.08 -0.14
CA LEU A 182 -19.97 5.02 0.49
C LEU A 182 -20.01 5.14 2.01
N ASP A 183 -20.01 3.99 2.70
CA ASP A 183 -19.98 3.90 4.17
C ASP A 183 -18.55 4.16 4.66
N VAL A 184 -18.23 5.43 4.94
CA VAL A 184 -16.91 5.85 5.42
C VAL A 184 -17.03 6.67 6.70
N ARG A 185 -16.21 6.31 7.70
CA ARG A 185 -16.07 7.04 8.96
C ARG A 185 -14.78 7.84 8.97
N LEU A 186 -14.87 9.10 9.39
CA LEU A 186 -13.70 9.95 9.62
C LEU A 186 -13.00 9.48 10.91
N GLY A 187 -11.71 9.14 10.82
CA GLY A 187 -10.86 8.74 11.92
C GLY A 187 -9.80 7.74 11.52
N GLY A 188 -8.88 7.44 12.42
CA GLY A 188 -7.80 6.51 12.25
C GLY A 188 -8.18 5.07 12.60
N PHE A 189 -7.17 4.21 12.67
CA PHE A 189 -7.33 2.80 13.03
C PHE A 189 -7.78 2.58 14.48
N ASP A 190 -7.68 3.58 15.34
CA ASP A 190 -8.25 3.59 16.69
C ASP A 190 -9.74 3.26 16.70
N LEU A 191 -10.47 3.63 15.65
CA LEU A 191 -11.87 3.25 15.48
C LEU A 191 -12.09 1.74 15.38
N LEU A 192 -11.06 0.95 15.03
CA LEU A 192 -11.14 -0.51 15.01
C LEU A 192 -11.06 -1.12 16.42
N ALA A 193 -10.49 -0.43 17.39
CA ALA A 193 -10.34 -0.95 18.75
C ALA A 193 -11.69 -1.32 19.40
N ALA A 194 -12.79 -0.66 19.00
CA ALA A 194 -14.14 -0.96 19.43
C ALA A 194 -14.87 -2.03 18.59
N GLU A 195 -14.25 -2.48 17.50
CA GLU A 195 -14.85 -3.41 16.54
C GLU A 195 -14.34 -4.82 16.79
N HIS A 196 -15.10 -5.66 17.47
CA HIS A 196 -14.70 -7.04 17.75
C HIS A 196 -15.38 -8.02 16.81
N GLU A 197 -14.59 -8.85 16.13
CA GLU A 197 -15.05 -9.97 15.28
C GLU A 197 -16.18 -9.57 14.29
N ARG A 198 -16.05 -8.37 13.73
CA ARG A 198 -17.10 -7.81 12.87
C ARG A 198 -16.89 -8.06 11.39
N TYR A 199 -15.62 -8.12 10.95
CA TYR A 199 -15.27 -8.14 9.54
C TYR A 199 -14.72 -9.50 9.10
N ASP A 200 -15.13 -9.92 7.91
CA ASP A 200 -14.58 -11.11 7.25
C ASP A 200 -13.26 -10.79 6.56
N ILE A 201 -13.07 -9.51 6.17
CA ILE A 201 -11.91 -9.01 5.45
C ILE A 201 -11.55 -7.63 6.01
N VAL A 202 -10.27 -7.43 6.32
CA VAL A 202 -9.67 -6.12 6.56
C VAL A 202 -8.61 -5.88 5.51
N THR A 203 -8.66 -4.72 4.86
CA THR A 203 -7.66 -4.33 3.86
C THR A 203 -7.01 -3.01 4.22
N MET A 204 -5.72 -2.86 3.88
CA MET A 204 -5.00 -1.59 3.95
C MET A 204 -4.00 -1.51 2.80
N ASN A 205 -4.01 -0.39 2.09
CA ASN A 205 -3.15 -0.16 0.95
C ASN A 205 -2.41 1.16 1.11
N GLN A 206 -1.10 1.14 1.28
CA GLN A 206 -0.27 2.32 1.55
C GLN A 206 -0.75 3.03 2.84
N VAL A 207 -0.76 2.30 3.95
CA VAL A 207 -1.22 2.80 5.26
C VAL A 207 -0.22 2.47 6.36
N VAL A 208 0.26 1.23 6.43
CA VAL A 208 1.08 0.76 7.54
C VAL A 208 2.39 1.54 7.70
N GLU A 209 2.91 2.11 6.62
CA GLU A 209 4.11 2.96 6.60
C GLU A 209 3.89 4.35 7.18
N HIS A 210 2.63 4.80 7.31
CA HIS A 210 2.25 6.13 7.81
C HIS A 210 1.93 6.14 9.31
N VAL A 211 1.76 4.98 9.96
CA VAL A 211 1.34 4.92 11.35
C VAL A 211 2.51 4.94 12.32
N PHE A 212 2.32 5.57 13.47
CA PHE A 212 3.33 5.66 14.53
C PHE A 212 3.60 4.31 15.19
N ASP A 213 2.56 3.50 15.41
CA ASP A 213 2.64 2.17 16.01
C ASP A 213 1.99 1.11 15.11
N GLN A 214 2.85 0.42 14.35
CA GLN A 214 2.42 -0.67 13.47
C GLN A 214 1.90 -1.90 14.25
N ARG A 215 2.37 -2.12 15.49
CA ARG A 215 1.90 -3.24 16.33
C ARG A 215 0.47 -3.01 16.79
N GLU A 216 0.17 -1.81 17.24
CA GLU A 216 -1.17 -1.42 17.65
C GLU A 216 -2.16 -1.52 16.48
N LEU A 217 -1.80 -1.00 15.30
CA LEU A 217 -2.60 -1.14 14.08
C LEU A 217 -2.90 -2.61 13.77
N LEU A 218 -1.89 -3.48 13.76
CA LEU A 218 -2.09 -4.89 13.44
C LEU A 218 -2.91 -5.62 14.49
N SER A 219 -2.75 -5.29 15.77
CA SER A 219 -3.57 -5.82 16.86
C SER A 219 -5.04 -5.38 16.74
N SER A 220 -5.29 -4.12 16.38
CA SER A 220 -6.64 -3.61 16.13
C SER A 220 -7.31 -4.30 14.95
N CYS A 221 -6.56 -4.52 13.85
CA CYS A 221 -7.04 -5.30 12.72
C CYS A 221 -7.36 -6.74 13.11
N PHE A 222 -6.51 -7.37 13.93
CA PHE A 222 -6.74 -8.73 14.43
C PHE A 222 -8.01 -8.81 15.29
N GLY A 223 -8.23 -7.85 16.20
CA GLY A 223 -9.44 -7.77 17.03
C GLY A 223 -10.71 -7.63 16.20
N ALA A 224 -10.68 -6.76 15.18
CA ALA A 224 -11.82 -6.46 14.32
C ALA A 224 -12.19 -7.61 13.35
N LEU A 225 -11.24 -8.47 12.99
CA LEU A 225 -11.49 -9.64 12.15
C LEU A 225 -12.24 -10.74 12.89
N LYS A 226 -13.17 -11.38 12.20
CA LYS A 226 -13.77 -12.64 12.63
C LYS A 226 -12.76 -13.79 12.59
N LYS A 227 -13.10 -14.92 13.22
CA LYS A 227 -12.39 -16.17 13.00
C LYS A 227 -12.36 -16.52 11.51
N ASP A 228 -11.24 -17.05 11.02
CA ASP A 228 -10.95 -17.32 9.60
C ASP A 228 -10.99 -16.06 8.70
N GLY A 229 -11.01 -14.87 9.31
CA GLY A 229 -11.01 -13.59 8.62
C GLY A 229 -9.64 -13.26 7.98
N LEU A 230 -9.70 -12.59 6.84
CA LEU A 230 -8.54 -12.26 6.00
C LEU A 230 -8.06 -10.84 6.25
N LEU A 231 -6.79 -10.68 6.60
CA LEU A 231 -6.06 -9.41 6.46
C LEU A 231 -5.36 -9.37 5.11
N TRP A 232 -5.48 -8.27 4.39
CA TRP A 232 -4.66 -7.95 3.22
C TRP A 232 -3.99 -6.59 3.41
N LEU A 233 -2.69 -6.50 3.18
CA LEU A 233 -1.95 -5.24 3.23
C LEU A 233 -0.94 -5.12 2.11
N ALA A 234 -0.68 -3.88 1.66
CA ALA A 234 0.34 -3.55 0.70
C ALA A 234 1.01 -2.22 1.06
N TYR A 235 2.34 -2.16 0.95
CA TYR A 235 3.15 -1.00 1.32
C TYR A 235 4.49 -1.00 0.56
N PRO A 236 5.23 0.13 0.51
CA PRO A 236 6.51 0.20 -0.18
C PRO A 236 7.56 -0.73 0.43
N ASN A 237 8.36 -1.35 -0.43
CA ASN A 237 9.37 -2.31 -0.02
C ASN A 237 10.75 -1.67 0.18
N PRO A 238 11.29 -1.55 1.41
CA PRO A 238 12.62 -1.00 1.65
C PRO A 238 13.78 -1.91 1.16
N GLU A 239 13.49 -3.07 0.58
CA GLU A 239 14.43 -3.96 -0.08
C GLU A 239 14.31 -3.90 -1.62
N ALA A 240 13.46 -3.02 -2.16
CA ALA A 240 13.16 -2.89 -3.59
C ALA A 240 14.42 -2.67 -4.44
N LEU A 241 14.39 -3.17 -5.67
CA LEU A 241 15.46 -2.91 -6.63
C LEU A 241 15.51 -1.42 -7.00
N GLY A 242 14.36 -0.75 -7.06
CA GLY A 242 14.28 0.71 -7.27
C GLY A 242 15.02 1.50 -6.20
N LEU A 243 14.87 1.16 -4.92
CA LEU A 243 15.62 1.81 -3.85
C LEU A 243 17.14 1.66 -4.02
N LYS A 244 17.61 0.50 -4.49
CA LYS A 244 19.05 0.27 -4.76
C LYS A 244 19.56 1.07 -5.96
N VAL A 245 18.73 1.32 -6.96
CA VAL A 245 19.09 2.06 -8.18
C VAL A 245 19.00 3.57 -7.98
N PHE A 246 17.98 4.04 -7.27
CA PHE A 246 17.69 5.48 -7.12
C PHE A 246 18.18 6.07 -5.80
N GLY A 247 18.49 5.24 -4.80
CA GLY A 247 18.94 5.74 -3.49
C GLY A 247 17.95 6.72 -2.88
N SER A 248 18.45 7.90 -2.46
CA SER A 248 17.62 8.98 -1.91
C SER A 248 16.55 9.51 -2.88
N ALA A 249 16.67 9.27 -4.19
CA ALA A 249 15.67 9.67 -5.17
C ALA A 249 14.53 8.66 -5.34
N TRP A 250 14.55 7.52 -4.64
CA TRP A 250 13.46 6.57 -4.74
C TRP A 250 12.15 7.18 -4.24
N CYS A 251 11.11 7.19 -5.11
CA CYS A 251 9.87 7.92 -4.84
C CYS A 251 9.16 7.48 -3.56
N ALA A 252 9.31 6.21 -3.19
CA ALA A 252 8.61 5.68 -2.02
C ALA A 252 9.35 5.87 -0.68
N LEU A 253 10.47 6.62 -0.61
CA LEU A 253 10.96 7.14 0.67
C LEU A 253 9.98 8.14 1.29
N HIS A 254 9.47 9.07 0.50
CA HIS A 254 8.35 9.97 0.73
C HIS A 254 8.24 10.56 2.16
N PRO A 255 9.31 11.17 2.73
CA PRO A 255 9.22 11.85 4.02
C PRO A 255 8.42 13.16 3.90
N PRO A 256 7.74 13.62 4.95
CA PRO A 256 7.63 13.03 6.27
C PRO A 256 6.47 12.03 6.41
N TYR A 257 5.79 11.67 5.32
CA TYR A 257 4.61 10.82 5.32
C TYR A 257 4.92 9.38 5.71
N HIS A 258 5.98 8.80 5.12
CA HIS A 258 6.42 7.44 5.43
C HIS A 258 7.28 7.43 6.68
N ILE A 259 6.67 7.13 7.81
CA ILE A 259 7.31 7.12 9.13
C ILE A 259 8.24 5.91 9.27
N CYS A 260 7.79 4.73 8.81
CA CYS A 260 8.59 3.51 8.88
C CYS A 260 8.27 2.54 7.73
N LEU A 261 9.25 2.34 6.86
CA LEU A 261 9.23 1.33 5.81
C LEU A 261 9.77 0.01 6.37
N THR A 262 8.88 -0.87 6.76
CA THR A 262 9.22 -2.15 7.42
C THR A 262 9.59 -3.20 6.39
N THR A 263 10.69 -3.94 6.63
CA THR A 263 11.07 -5.05 5.74
C THR A 263 10.02 -6.15 5.74
N GLN A 264 9.93 -6.90 4.63
CA GLN A 264 9.02 -8.02 4.48
C GLN A 264 9.15 -9.03 5.64
N ALA A 265 10.38 -9.41 6.00
CA ALA A 265 10.63 -10.36 7.08
C ALA A 265 10.15 -9.83 8.44
N GLN A 266 10.38 -8.55 8.71
CA GLN A 266 9.95 -7.93 9.97
C GLN A 266 8.43 -7.77 10.03
N MET A 267 7.76 -7.43 8.93
CA MET A 267 6.30 -7.36 8.88
C MET A 267 5.66 -8.74 9.14
N CYS A 268 6.23 -9.81 8.57
CA CYS A 268 5.75 -11.17 8.86
C CYS A 268 5.88 -11.52 10.36
N ARG A 269 6.95 -11.05 11.04
CA ARG A 269 7.09 -11.21 12.50
C ARG A 269 6.03 -10.42 13.26
N LEU A 270 5.82 -9.14 12.90
CA LEU A 270 4.78 -8.31 13.52
C LEU A 270 3.38 -8.94 13.40
N LEU A 271 3.07 -9.49 12.23
CA LEU A 271 1.80 -10.20 12.00
C LEU A 271 1.70 -11.47 12.86
N ALA A 272 2.77 -12.25 12.95
CA ALA A 272 2.80 -13.45 13.79
C ALA A 272 2.68 -13.11 15.29
N ASP A 273 3.35 -12.04 15.74
CA ASP A 273 3.27 -11.52 17.10
C ASP A 273 1.84 -11.05 17.44
N ALA A 274 1.12 -10.47 16.48
CA ALA A 274 -0.29 -10.08 16.61
C ALA A 274 -1.27 -11.28 16.61
N GLY A 275 -0.79 -12.50 16.35
CA GLY A 275 -1.60 -13.74 16.37
C GLY A 275 -2.03 -14.27 15.01
N PHE A 276 -1.74 -13.58 13.92
CA PHE A 276 -2.07 -14.04 12.57
C PHE A 276 -1.35 -15.34 12.19
N LYS A 277 -2.02 -16.16 11.39
CA LYS A 277 -1.50 -17.40 10.78
C LYS A 277 -1.59 -17.31 9.25
N ASP A 278 -1.10 -18.35 8.57
CA ASP A 278 -1.13 -18.44 7.10
C ASP A 278 -0.62 -17.16 6.40
N ILE A 279 0.43 -16.57 6.99
CA ILE A 279 1.05 -15.34 6.49
C ILE A 279 1.71 -15.64 5.14
N LYS A 280 1.19 -15.02 4.09
CA LYS A 280 1.67 -15.25 2.72
C LYS A 280 2.09 -13.94 2.08
N VAL A 281 3.36 -13.88 1.67
CA VAL A 281 3.88 -12.78 0.86
C VAL A 281 3.65 -13.10 -0.61
N HIS A 282 2.96 -12.19 -1.31
CA HIS A 282 2.59 -12.37 -2.71
C HIS A 282 3.65 -11.79 -3.65
N ARG A 283 3.90 -12.50 -4.74
CA ARG A 283 4.68 -11.96 -5.86
C ARG A 283 3.86 -10.87 -6.56
N ARG A 284 4.55 -9.88 -7.12
CA ARG A 284 3.89 -8.64 -7.57
C ARG A 284 3.59 -8.61 -9.08
N GLY A 285 4.39 -9.27 -9.89
CA GLY A 285 4.34 -9.16 -11.34
C GLY A 285 4.82 -7.77 -11.83
N THR A 286 4.40 -7.38 -13.03
CA THR A 286 4.85 -6.12 -13.65
C THR A 286 4.25 -4.89 -12.97
N HIS A 287 5.08 -4.01 -12.38
CA HIS A 287 4.62 -2.85 -11.63
C HIS A 287 5.64 -1.70 -11.50
N ALA A 288 6.90 -1.92 -11.88
CA ALA A 288 7.98 -0.96 -11.64
C ALA A 288 7.89 0.34 -12.49
N ARG A 289 7.09 0.36 -13.57
CA ARG A 289 7.07 1.46 -14.54
C ARG A 289 6.82 2.83 -13.90
N VAL A 290 5.80 2.95 -13.05
CA VAL A 290 5.40 4.23 -12.45
C VAL A 290 6.40 4.64 -11.36
N PRO A 291 6.73 3.82 -10.36
CA PRO A 291 7.70 4.19 -9.33
C PRO A 291 9.07 4.58 -9.90
N TRP A 292 9.53 3.91 -10.96
CA TRP A 292 10.82 4.22 -11.59
C TRP A 292 10.81 5.51 -12.39
N ARG A 293 9.69 5.83 -13.06
CA ARG A 293 9.50 7.13 -13.73
C ARG A 293 9.54 8.28 -12.71
N ASP A 294 8.80 8.13 -11.62
CA ASP A 294 8.67 9.16 -10.61
C ASP A 294 9.99 9.35 -9.85
N SER A 295 10.71 8.27 -9.52
CA SER A 295 12.05 8.33 -8.94
C SER A 295 13.06 9.02 -9.87
N ALA A 296 12.97 8.80 -11.18
CA ALA A 296 13.84 9.47 -12.14
C ALA A 296 13.53 10.97 -12.23
N ALA A 297 12.26 11.36 -12.16
CA ALA A 297 11.86 12.78 -12.13
C ALA A 297 12.38 13.49 -10.87
N ILE A 298 12.28 12.83 -9.71
CA ILE A 298 12.81 13.32 -8.45
C ILE A 298 14.34 13.51 -8.51
N ALA A 299 15.08 12.52 -9.02
CA ALA A 299 16.51 12.63 -9.18
C ALA A 299 16.91 13.82 -10.07
N GLN A 300 16.16 14.03 -11.15
CA GLN A 300 16.38 15.18 -12.03
C GLN A 300 16.11 16.50 -11.32
N ALA A 301 15.02 16.61 -10.57
CA ALA A 301 14.65 17.82 -9.83
C ALA A 301 15.69 18.20 -8.76
N HIS A 302 16.35 17.22 -8.16
CA HIS A 302 17.34 17.44 -7.08
C HIS A 302 18.80 17.31 -7.54
N GLY A 303 19.06 17.17 -8.83
CA GLY A 303 20.44 17.04 -9.35
C GLY A 303 21.15 15.78 -8.85
N ILE A 304 20.41 14.72 -8.51
CA ILE A 304 20.97 13.45 -8.04
C ILE A 304 21.47 12.65 -9.25
N ALA A 305 22.77 12.32 -9.24
CA ALA A 305 23.37 11.52 -10.29
C ALA A 305 22.78 10.09 -10.32
N LEU A 306 22.32 9.68 -11.48
CA LEU A 306 21.76 8.34 -11.70
C LEU A 306 22.60 7.54 -12.70
N PRO A 307 22.54 6.21 -12.66
CA PRO A 307 23.05 5.36 -13.75
C PRO A 307 22.44 5.75 -15.11
N SER A 308 23.10 5.39 -16.20
CA SER A 308 22.63 5.73 -17.55
C SER A 308 21.16 5.30 -17.81
N ALA A 309 20.47 6.01 -18.70
CA ALA A 309 19.08 5.71 -19.03
C ALA A 309 18.90 4.28 -19.56
N GLY A 310 19.86 3.80 -20.36
CA GLY A 310 19.86 2.42 -20.85
C GLY A 310 19.96 1.39 -19.73
N PHE A 311 20.86 1.61 -18.77
CA PHE A 311 20.95 0.74 -17.57
C PHE A 311 19.64 0.74 -16.78
N ARG A 312 19.08 1.92 -16.49
CA ARG A 312 17.81 2.02 -15.75
C ARG A 312 16.66 1.30 -16.47
N HIS A 313 16.60 1.42 -17.80
CA HIS A 313 15.60 0.70 -18.60
C HIS A 313 15.74 -0.82 -18.46
N LEU A 314 16.96 -1.35 -18.62
CA LEU A 314 17.22 -2.78 -18.44
C LEU A 314 16.93 -3.24 -17.00
N ALA A 315 17.40 -2.49 -16.00
CA ALA A 315 17.17 -2.80 -14.59
C ALA A 315 15.67 -2.79 -14.21
N ARG A 316 14.87 -1.90 -14.82
CA ARG A 316 13.41 -1.90 -14.65
C ARG A 316 12.76 -3.18 -15.17
N TRP A 317 13.16 -3.64 -16.37
CA TRP A 317 12.68 -4.92 -16.92
C TRP A 317 13.11 -6.10 -16.04
N ALA A 318 14.34 -6.07 -15.54
CA ALA A 318 14.81 -7.07 -14.58
C ALA A 318 13.98 -7.03 -13.28
N CYS A 319 13.64 -5.85 -12.76
CA CYS A 319 12.76 -5.70 -11.60
C CYS A 319 11.40 -6.35 -11.83
N ASP A 320 10.73 -6.05 -12.95
CA ASP A 320 9.44 -6.63 -13.31
C ASP A 320 9.51 -8.17 -13.46
N GLY A 321 10.59 -8.68 -14.06
CA GLY A 321 10.84 -10.12 -14.19
C GLY A 321 11.09 -10.78 -12.82
N LEU A 322 11.98 -10.22 -12.02
CA LEU A 322 12.28 -10.71 -10.68
C LEU A 322 11.06 -10.66 -9.75
N ALA A 323 10.25 -9.60 -9.81
CA ALA A 323 9.03 -9.50 -9.03
C ALA A 323 7.98 -10.56 -9.37
N THR A 324 8.08 -11.17 -10.55
CA THR A 324 7.27 -12.33 -10.95
C THR A 324 7.76 -13.62 -10.29
N LEU A 325 9.07 -13.72 -10.04
CA LEU A 325 9.70 -14.92 -9.46
C LEU A 325 9.78 -14.87 -7.94
N THR A 326 10.04 -13.69 -7.37
CA THR A 326 10.20 -13.49 -5.93
C THR A 326 9.63 -12.13 -5.48
N PRO A 327 8.98 -12.04 -4.32
CA PRO A 327 8.50 -10.76 -3.79
C PRO A 327 9.63 -9.85 -3.29
N ARG A 328 10.83 -10.37 -3.03
CA ARG A 328 11.90 -9.68 -2.31
C ARG A 328 12.31 -8.34 -2.90
N TRP A 329 12.36 -8.24 -4.24
CA TRP A 329 12.88 -7.05 -4.94
C TRP A 329 11.80 -6.21 -5.63
N ALA A 330 10.53 -6.58 -5.41
CA ALA A 330 9.41 -5.79 -5.90
C ALA A 330 9.39 -4.41 -5.21
N GLU A 331 8.86 -3.40 -5.89
CA GLU A 331 8.71 -2.05 -5.34
C GLU A 331 7.71 -1.99 -4.17
N GLU A 332 6.84 -2.97 -4.08
CA GLU A 332 5.77 -3.07 -3.10
C GLU A 332 5.77 -4.46 -2.46
N VAL A 333 5.64 -4.53 -1.16
CA VAL A 333 5.30 -5.75 -0.43
C VAL A 333 3.79 -5.92 -0.42
N VAL A 334 3.31 -7.13 -0.68
CA VAL A 334 1.90 -7.49 -0.58
C VAL A 334 1.77 -8.74 0.29
N ILE A 335 1.01 -8.65 1.37
CA ILE A 335 0.84 -9.76 2.32
C ILE A 335 -0.64 -10.03 2.54
N THR A 336 -0.97 -11.31 2.67
CA THR A 336 -2.22 -11.77 3.27
C THR A 336 -1.92 -12.59 4.51
N ALA A 337 -2.79 -12.49 5.51
CA ALA A 337 -2.71 -13.25 6.75
C ALA A 337 -4.12 -13.59 7.24
N VAL A 338 -4.26 -14.64 8.03
CA VAL A 338 -5.58 -15.14 8.49
C VAL A 338 -5.61 -15.11 10.02
N LYS A 339 -6.72 -14.65 10.60
CA LYS A 339 -7.04 -14.83 12.02
C LYS A 339 -7.53 -16.26 12.24
N PRO A 340 -6.86 -17.08 13.08
CA PRO A 340 -7.22 -18.47 13.30
C PRO A 340 -8.54 -18.66 14.04
#